data_eec61ae403c1cd7e1497c89346c2d83e
#
_entry.id   eec61ae403c1cd7e1497c89346c2d83e
#
_cell.length_a   1.000
_cell.length_b   1.000
_cell.length_c   1.000
_cell.angle_alpha   90.00
_cell.angle_beta   90.00
_cell.angle_gamma   90.00
#
_symmetry.space_group_name_H-M   'P 1'
#
loop_
_entity.id
_entity.type
_entity.pdbx_description
1 polymer ?
#
loop_
_entity_poly.entity_id
_entity_poly.type
_entity_poly.pdbx_seq_one_letter_code
_entity_poly.pdbx_strand_id
1 'polypeptide(L)'
;MCIRDSLKHLADNGMTNVMVEGGSQILGALNDIAQIDEIHLFTGAKLLGGQNALPPVGGAETPLMDGATALQLQQVERIENDVYSVYRRAVN
;
A
#
# COMPACT_ATOMS: atom_id res chain seq x y z
N MET A 1 -19.09 -3.77 -4.78
CA MET A 1 -18.36 -3.47 -6.02
C MET A 1 -17.01 -4.17 -6.00
N CYS A 2 -16.65 -4.86 -7.08
CA CYS A 2 -15.35 -5.51 -7.18
C CYS A 2 -14.28 -4.45 -7.48
N ILE A 3 -13.14 -4.51 -6.77
CA ILE A 3 -12.06 -3.54 -6.96
C ILE A 3 -11.47 -3.59 -8.37
N ARG A 4 -11.43 -4.78 -8.99
CA ARG A 4 -10.98 -4.93 -10.38
C ARG A 4 -11.90 -4.22 -11.35
N ASP A 5 -13.19 -4.27 -11.13
CA ASP A 5 -14.17 -3.58 -11.98
C ASP A 5 -14.01 -2.07 -11.86
N SER A 6 -13.71 -1.57 -10.65
CA SER A 6 -13.45 -0.15 -10.44
C SER A 6 -12.19 0.31 -11.18
N LEU A 7 -11.11 -0.46 -11.11
CA LEU A 7 -9.86 -0.15 -11.82
C LEU A 7 -10.07 -0.18 -13.33
N LYS A 8 -10.82 -1.17 -13.83
CA LYS A 8 -11.12 -1.27 -15.25
C LYS A 8 -11.95 -0.07 -15.71
N HIS A 9 -12.95 0.32 -14.93
CA HIS A 9 -13.76 1.49 -15.25
C HIS A 9 -12.93 2.76 -15.37
N LEU A 10 -12.00 2.98 -14.43
CA LEU A 10 -11.10 4.13 -14.47
C LEU A 10 -10.20 4.07 -15.70
N ALA A 11 -9.64 2.92 -16.02
CA ALA A 11 -8.80 2.73 -17.19
C ALA A 11 -9.56 2.99 -18.49
N ASP A 12 -10.80 2.49 -18.59
CA ASP A 12 -11.67 2.69 -19.76
C ASP A 12 -12.01 4.17 -19.95
N ASN A 13 -11.91 4.99 -18.90
CA ASN A 13 -12.11 6.44 -18.96
C ASN A 13 -10.80 7.23 -19.10
N GLY A 14 -9.71 6.57 -19.47
CA GLY A 14 -8.43 7.22 -19.75
C GLY A 14 -7.59 7.57 -18.52
N MET A 15 -7.94 7.06 -17.36
CA MET A 15 -7.17 7.30 -16.13
C MET A 15 -5.95 6.38 -16.10
N THR A 16 -4.76 7.00 -16.11
CA THR A 16 -3.49 6.25 -16.11
C THR A 16 -2.84 6.19 -14.74
N ASN A 17 -3.16 7.11 -13.85
CA ASN A 17 -2.65 7.14 -12.49
C ASN A 17 -3.80 7.28 -11.52
N VAL A 18 -3.82 6.42 -10.51
CA VAL A 18 -4.84 6.45 -9.47
C VAL A 18 -4.16 6.47 -8.12
N MET A 19 -4.48 7.47 -7.30
CA MET A 19 -4.01 7.55 -5.93
C MET A 19 -5.09 7.02 -5.01
N VAL A 20 -4.74 6.07 -4.15
CA VAL A 20 -5.63 5.52 -3.15
C VAL A 20 -5.14 5.95 -1.78
N GLU A 21 -6.00 6.62 -1.04
CA GLU A 21 -5.70 7.08 0.31
C GLU A 21 -6.52 6.29 1.32
N GLY A 22 -5.82 5.76 2.31
CA GLY A 22 -6.44 5.30 3.53
C GLY A 22 -7.40 4.13 3.43
N GLY A 23 -7.53 3.46 4.55
CA GLY A 23 -8.36 2.29 4.70
C GLY A 23 -7.58 1.00 4.46
N SER A 24 -7.32 0.26 5.54
CA SER A 24 -6.58 -1.01 5.43
C SER A 24 -7.31 -2.03 4.55
N GLN A 25 -8.64 -1.97 4.50
CA GLN A 25 -9.43 -2.89 3.69
C GLN A 25 -9.22 -2.68 2.19
N ILE A 26 -9.27 -1.43 1.72
CA ILE A 26 -9.08 -1.15 0.30
C ILE A 26 -7.62 -1.37 -0.11
N LEU A 27 -6.67 -0.99 0.73
CA LEU A 27 -5.25 -1.26 0.47
C LEU A 27 -4.97 -2.76 0.47
N GLY A 28 -5.59 -3.51 1.38
CA GLY A 28 -5.49 -4.96 1.41
C GLY A 28 -6.07 -5.61 0.17
N ALA A 29 -7.22 -5.15 -0.31
CA ALA A 29 -7.85 -5.67 -1.52
C ALA A 29 -6.95 -5.45 -2.74
N LEU A 30 -6.34 -4.28 -2.86
CA LEU A 30 -5.40 -3.98 -3.95
C LEU A 30 -4.14 -4.82 -3.86
N ASN A 31 -3.62 -5.03 -2.65
CA ASN A 31 -2.45 -5.89 -2.46
C ASN A 31 -2.75 -7.35 -2.81
N ASP A 32 -3.94 -7.84 -2.44
CA ASP A 32 -4.35 -9.22 -2.72
C ASP A 32 -4.39 -9.52 -4.23
N ILE A 33 -4.70 -8.54 -5.06
CA ILE A 33 -4.71 -8.70 -6.51
C ILE A 33 -3.45 -8.15 -7.19
N ALA A 34 -2.41 -7.82 -6.40
CA ALA A 34 -1.11 -7.35 -6.88
C ALA A 34 -1.20 -6.12 -7.78
N GLN A 35 -2.06 -5.16 -7.42
CA GLN A 35 -2.29 -3.94 -8.20
C GLN A 35 -1.76 -2.68 -7.54
N ILE A 36 -0.90 -2.80 -6.54
CA ILE A 36 -0.20 -1.65 -5.96
C ILE A 36 1.15 -1.52 -6.67
N ASP A 37 1.37 -0.38 -7.31
CA ASP A 37 2.61 -0.10 -8.04
C ASP A 37 3.60 0.70 -7.20
N GLU A 38 3.11 1.67 -6.44
CA GLU A 38 3.94 2.58 -5.67
C GLU A 38 3.28 2.88 -4.34
N ILE A 39 4.09 2.93 -3.29
CA ILE A 39 3.62 3.21 -1.93
C ILE A 39 4.34 4.44 -1.40
N HIS A 40 3.56 5.39 -0.89
CA HIS A 40 4.06 6.55 -0.16
C HIS A 40 3.71 6.36 1.31
N LEU A 41 4.74 6.28 2.16
CA LEU A 41 4.58 5.99 3.57
C LEU A 41 5.10 7.14 4.42
N PHE A 42 4.24 7.65 5.29
CA PHE A 42 4.61 8.61 6.31
C PHE A 42 4.64 7.91 7.66
N THR A 43 5.80 7.92 8.31
CA THR A 43 5.98 7.29 9.62
C THR A 43 6.17 8.36 10.67
N GLY A 44 5.19 8.49 11.57
CA GLY A 44 5.26 9.41 12.70
C GLY A 44 6.12 8.85 13.83
N ALA A 45 6.78 9.73 14.55
CA ALA A 45 7.68 9.35 15.65
C ALA A 45 6.89 9.10 16.95
N LYS A 46 5.89 8.22 16.90
CA LYS A 46 5.07 7.85 18.05
C LYS A 46 4.79 6.36 18.04
N LEU A 47 4.75 5.77 19.22
CA LEU A 47 4.40 4.37 19.39
C LEU A 47 3.00 4.25 19.97
N LEU A 48 2.17 3.49 19.27
CA LEU A 48 0.87 3.07 19.78
C LEU A 48 0.91 1.56 19.93
N GLY A 49 0.57 1.06 21.10
CA GLY A 49 0.45 -0.38 21.32
C GLY A 49 -0.97 -0.86 21.04
N GLY A 50 -1.20 -2.13 21.29
CA GLY A 50 -2.52 -2.73 21.25
C GLY A 50 -2.64 -3.88 20.28
N GLN A 51 -3.26 -4.97 20.75
CA GLN A 51 -3.47 -6.16 19.93
C GLN A 51 -4.53 -5.95 18.86
N ASN A 52 -5.44 -5.01 19.08
CA ASN A 52 -6.57 -4.73 18.19
C ASN A 52 -6.33 -3.51 17.31
N ALA A 53 -5.09 -3.03 17.23
CA ALA A 53 -4.74 -1.91 16.37
C ALA A 53 -4.93 -2.31 14.90
N LEU A 54 -5.49 -1.39 14.10
CA LEU A 54 -5.70 -1.65 12.68
C LEU A 54 -4.35 -1.62 11.95
N PRO A 55 -4.05 -2.63 11.12
CA PRO A 55 -2.85 -2.61 10.30
C PRO A 55 -3.00 -1.60 9.15
N PRO A 56 -1.89 -1.11 8.57
CA PRO A 56 -1.96 -0.21 7.42
C PRO A 56 -2.52 -0.91 6.16
N VAL A 57 -2.24 -2.20 6.00
CA VAL A 57 -2.71 -3.01 4.88
C VAL A 57 -3.38 -4.25 5.45
N GLY A 58 -4.68 -4.38 5.18
CA GLY A 58 -5.45 -5.56 5.57
C GLY A 58 -5.40 -6.64 4.48
N GLY A 59 -6.54 -7.28 4.27
CA GLY A 59 -6.66 -8.33 3.26
C GLY A 59 -6.22 -9.69 3.76
N ALA A 60 -5.84 -10.57 2.84
CA ALA A 60 -5.44 -11.94 3.16
C ALA A 60 -4.09 -11.97 3.88
N GLU A 61 -4.00 -12.81 4.90
CA GLU A 61 -2.75 -12.99 5.63
C GLU A 61 -1.71 -13.70 4.78
N THR A 62 -0.47 -13.22 4.82
CA THR A 62 0.65 -13.86 4.13
C THR A 62 1.40 -14.74 5.14
N PRO A 63 1.23 -16.07 5.09
CA PRO A 63 1.78 -16.94 6.13
C PRO A 63 3.31 -17.10 6.09
N LEU A 64 3.93 -16.84 4.93
CA LEU A 64 5.38 -16.93 4.76
C LEU A 64 5.95 -15.63 4.21
N MET A 65 7.15 -15.27 4.66
CA MET A 65 7.83 -14.06 4.17
C MET A 65 8.07 -14.10 2.65
N ASP A 66 8.31 -15.29 2.08
CA ASP A 66 8.50 -15.45 0.63
C ASP A 66 7.25 -15.07 -0.17
N GLY A 67 6.06 -15.14 0.44
CA GLY A 67 4.82 -14.72 -0.19
C GLY A 67 4.54 -13.23 -0.07
N ALA A 68 5.35 -12.48 0.66
CA ALA A 68 5.16 -11.04 0.82
C ALA A 68 5.47 -10.31 -0.47
N THR A 69 4.76 -9.19 -0.69
CA THR A 69 5.04 -8.31 -1.83
C THR A 69 6.40 -7.64 -1.62
N ALA A 70 7.33 -7.87 -2.53
CA ALA A 70 8.66 -7.26 -2.47
C ALA A 70 8.61 -5.82 -2.98
N LEU A 71 9.29 -4.93 -2.27
CA LEU A 71 9.33 -3.51 -2.58
C LEU A 71 10.77 -3.05 -2.77
N GLN A 72 10.96 -2.06 -3.63
CA GLN A 72 12.23 -1.36 -3.79
C GLN A 72 12.10 0.05 -3.24
N LEU A 73 13.00 0.42 -2.35
CA LEU A 73 13.03 1.78 -1.80
C LEU A 73 13.53 2.75 -2.87
N GLN A 74 12.74 3.80 -3.12
CA GLN A 74 13.05 4.83 -4.12
C GLN A 74 13.54 6.12 -3.48
N GLN A 75 12.97 6.48 -2.33
CA GLN A 75 13.23 7.76 -1.71
C GLN A 75 12.99 7.68 -0.21
N VAL A 76 13.83 8.33 0.56
CA VAL A 76 13.65 8.53 2.00
C VAL A 76 13.89 10.00 2.29
N GLU A 77 12.99 10.63 3.01
CA GLU A 77 13.14 12.01 3.43
C GLU A 77 12.78 12.15 4.90
N ARG A 78 13.63 12.84 5.64
CA ARG A 78 13.36 13.19 7.02
C ARG A 78 12.57 14.50 7.04
N ILE A 79 11.43 14.50 7.74
CA ILE A 79 10.61 15.69 7.95
C ILE A 79 10.49 15.88 9.46
N GLU A 80 11.33 16.72 10.03
CA GLU A 80 11.47 16.90 11.49
C GLU A 80 11.80 15.56 12.16
N ASN A 81 10.89 15.00 12.97
CA ASN A 81 11.05 13.71 13.62
C ASN A 81 10.38 12.57 12.84
N ASP A 82 9.72 12.87 11.75
CA ASP A 82 9.00 11.91 10.95
C ASP A 82 9.79 11.49 9.72
N VAL A 83 9.38 10.40 9.11
CA VAL A 83 10.02 9.90 7.89
C VAL A 83 8.96 9.76 6.80
N TYR A 84 9.30 10.27 5.63
CA TYR A 84 8.55 10.01 4.41
C TYR A 84 9.37 9.09 3.51
N SER A 85 8.78 7.99 3.07
CA SER A 85 9.46 7.04 2.19
C SER A 85 8.58 6.64 1.03
N VAL A 86 9.21 6.38 -0.10
CA VAL A 86 8.55 5.96 -1.33
C VAL A 86 9.13 4.63 -1.77
N TYR A 87 8.25 3.68 -2.04
CA TYR A 87 8.61 2.35 -2.53
C TYR A 87 7.89 2.07 -3.84
N ARG A 88 8.53 1.30 -4.70
CA ARG A 88 7.87 0.72 -5.86
C ARG A 88 7.88 -0.79 -5.73
N ARG A 89 6.86 -1.44 -6.30
CA ARG A 89 6.83 -2.90 -6.34
C ARG A 89 8.04 -3.39 -7.15
N ALA A 90 8.77 -4.34 -6.58
CA ALA A 90 9.90 -4.94 -7.28
C ALA A 90 9.42 -5.73 -8.50
N VAL A 91 10.11 -5.57 -9.61
CA VAL A 91 9.83 -6.32 -10.84
C VAL A 91 10.71 -7.56 -10.84
N ASN A 92 10.09 -8.72 -10.99
CA ASN A 92 10.80 -9.99 -11.09
C ASN A 92 11.17 -10.29 -12.54
#